data_8857e29bb5531923606b5eff707bda2c
#
_entry.id   8857e29bb5531923606b5eff707bda2c
#
_cell.length_a   1.000
_cell.length_b   1.000
_cell.length_c   1.000
_cell.angle_alpha   90.00
_cell.angle_beta   90.00
_cell.angle_gamma   90.00
#
_symmetry.space_group_name_H-M   'P 1'
#
loop_
_entity.id
_entity.type
_entity.pdbx_description
1 polymer ?
#
loop_
_entity_poly.entity_id
_entity_poly.type
_entity_poly.pdbx_seq_one_letter_code
_entity_poly.pdbx_strand_id
1 'polypeptide(L)'
;DLKVASSNVHAFREQGADIRQTVRQMAYLFREEGADVVCLEEFVPAPRFGLDSIISRFHDWPHVAAGVAITIFSKYPILDAEVIPFPDTDNSALWVDLLISGQKVRVLAVHLQTTGVDRAQRNLSYQSRNLSVEGSSEAMEQMQASYRANAVVRAQQVARLRQMVDTLRMPLIVCGDFNDMPSSYTYRAMKGDLHDG
;
A
#
# COMPACT_ATOMS: atom_id res chain seq x y z
N ASP A 1 4.47 17.84 -15.23
CA ASP A 1 4.27 16.41 -14.98
C ASP A 1 4.12 16.21 -13.48
N LEU A 2 3.17 15.39 -13.04
CA LEU A 2 2.94 15.03 -11.64
C LEU A 2 3.73 13.76 -11.31
N LYS A 3 4.59 13.82 -10.29
CA LYS A 3 5.31 12.65 -9.80
C LYS A 3 4.67 12.10 -8.54
N VAL A 4 4.20 10.86 -8.59
CA VAL A 4 3.63 10.14 -7.45
C VAL A 4 4.57 9.00 -7.08
N ALA A 5 4.98 8.95 -5.82
CA ALA A 5 5.73 7.85 -5.25
C ALA A 5 4.84 7.03 -4.32
N SER A 6 5.00 5.71 -4.34
CA SER A 6 4.31 4.79 -3.43
C SER A 6 5.31 3.82 -2.82
N SER A 7 5.17 3.53 -1.53
CA SER A 7 6.08 2.62 -0.83
C SER A 7 5.41 1.96 0.38
N ASN A 8 5.40 0.64 0.42
CA ASN A 8 5.08 -0.09 1.63
C ASN A 8 6.24 0.05 2.63
N VAL A 9 5.99 0.66 3.78
CA VAL A 9 7.00 0.95 4.80
C VAL A 9 7.09 -0.08 5.92
N HIS A 10 6.28 -1.15 5.82
CA HIS A 10 6.29 -2.28 6.75
C HIS A 10 6.33 -1.87 8.23
N ALA A 11 5.53 -0.87 8.59
CA ALA A 11 5.48 -0.26 9.93
C ALA A 11 6.87 0.18 10.46
N PHE A 12 7.83 0.47 9.57
CA PHE A 12 9.24 0.80 9.90
C PHE A 12 9.92 -0.27 10.78
N ARG A 13 9.54 -1.55 10.63
CA ARG A 13 10.00 -2.67 11.49
C ARG A 13 11.25 -3.38 10.97
N GLU A 14 12.16 -2.69 10.33
CA GLU A 14 13.44 -3.27 9.96
C GLU A 14 14.25 -3.62 11.23
N GLN A 15 14.73 -4.86 11.30
CA GLN A 15 15.51 -5.32 12.46
C GLN A 15 16.78 -4.48 12.62
N GLY A 16 16.91 -3.82 13.77
CA GLY A 16 18.10 -3.05 14.13
C GLY A 16 18.16 -1.63 13.55
N ALA A 17 17.17 -1.20 12.75
CA ALA A 17 17.12 0.17 12.23
C ALA A 17 16.51 1.15 13.26
N ASP A 18 17.10 2.34 13.37
CA ASP A 18 16.45 3.44 14.08
C ASP A 18 15.34 4.01 13.19
N ILE A 19 14.09 3.85 13.61
CA ILE A 19 12.91 4.36 12.91
C ILE A 19 13.05 5.86 12.53
N ARG A 20 13.71 6.66 13.36
CA ARG A 20 13.94 8.09 13.10
C ARG A 20 14.87 8.29 11.91
N GLN A 21 15.88 7.44 11.81
CA GLN A 21 16.84 7.49 10.70
C GLN A 21 16.16 6.98 9.42
N THR A 22 15.43 5.88 9.48
CA THR A 22 14.69 5.32 8.34
C THR A 22 13.72 6.35 7.76
N VAL A 23 12.89 6.98 8.61
CA VAL A 23 11.94 8.01 8.17
C VAL A 23 12.63 9.23 7.53
N ARG A 24 13.78 9.67 8.07
CA ARG A 24 14.54 10.76 7.45
C ARG A 24 15.11 10.39 6.09
N GLN A 25 15.65 9.17 5.97
CA GLN A 25 16.21 8.68 4.72
C GLN A 25 15.14 8.55 3.64
N MET A 26 13.95 8.06 4.01
CA MET A 26 12.81 7.97 3.08
C MET A 26 12.35 9.37 2.62
N ALA A 27 12.14 10.30 3.54
CA ALA A 27 11.75 11.66 3.18
C ALA A 27 12.81 12.32 2.29
N TYR A 28 14.11 12.10 2.57
CA TYR A 28 15.20 12.56 1.74
C TYR A 28 15.13 11.96 0.32
N LEU A 29 14.95 10.64 0.21
CA LEU A 29 14.85 9.94 -1.07
C LEU A 29 13.72 10.51 -1.93
N PHE A 30 12.51 10.61 -1.39
CA PHE A 30 11.35 11.13 -2.13
C PHE A 30 11.55 12.58 -2.58
N ARG A 31 12.25 13.39 -1.78
CA ARG A 31 12.60 14.75 -2.15
C ARG A 31 13.60 14.78 -3.31
N GLU A 32 14.67 13.99 -3.26
CA GLU A 32 15.68 13.91 -4.34
C GLU A 32 15.06 13.40 -5.64
N GLU A 33 14.14 12.46 -5.56
CA GLU A 33 13.38 11.96 -6.70
C GLU A 33 12.35 12.99 -7.23
N GLY A 34 12.13 14.07 -6.49
CA GLY A 34 11.20 15.15 -6.87
C GLY A 34 9.74 14.74 -6.79
N ALA A 35 9.38 13.81 -5.89
CA ALA A 35 8.01 13.39 -5.72
C ALA A 35 7.11 14.56 -5.30
N ASP A 36 5.95 14.69 -5.92
CA ASP A 36 4.94 15.69 -5.60
C ASP A 36 3.90 15.14 -4.62
N VAL A 37 3.64 13.85 -4.72
CA VAL A 37 2.75 13.09 -3.84
C VAL A 37 3.48 11.83 -3.38
N VAL A 38 3.39 11.51 -2.10
CA VAL A 38 3.97 10.31 -1.50
C VAL A 38 2.87 9.51 -0.80
N CYS A 39 2.68 8.27 -1.21
CA CYS A 39 1.76 7.32 -0.62
C CYS A 39 2.55 6.28 0.15
N LEU A 40 2.24 6.09 1.43
CA LEU A 40 2.90 5.12 2.29
C LEU A 40 1.90 4.08 2.78
N GLU A 41 2.13 2.82 2.44
CA GLU A 41 1.35 1.67 2.90
C GLU A 41 2.03 1.03 4.12
N GLU A 42 1.25 0.30 4.92
CA GLU A 42 1.66 -0.20 6.24
C GLU A 42 2.26 0.89 7.15
N PHE A 43 1.76 2.10 7.00
CA PHE A 43 2.17 3.23 7.80
C PHE A 43 1.52 3.16 9.18
N VAL A 44 2.18 2.49 10.11
CA VAL A 44 1.72 2.33 11.49
C VAL A 44 2.71 3.04 12.42
N PRO A 45 2.32 4.14 13.06
CA PRO A 45 3.17 4.83 14.02
C PRO A 45 3.56 3.92 15.18
N ALA A 46 4.82 3.98 15.60
CA ALA A 46 5.27 3.26 16.77
C ALA A 46 4.87 3.99 18.06
N PRO A 47 4.66 3.29 19.21
CA PRO A 47 4.26 3.92 20.46
C PRO A 47 5.18 5.04 20.97
N ARG A 48 6.46 5.00 20.59
CA ARG A 48 7.47 6.00 20.98
C ARG A 48 7.83 6.99 19.87
N PHE A 49 7.24 6.84 18.70
CA PHE A 49 7.47 7.69 17.53
C PHE A 49 6.14 7.87 16.80
N GLY A 50 5.33 8.75 17.35
CA GLY A 50 3.97 8.99 16.90
C GLY A 50 3.86 9.62 15.51
N LEU A 51 2.64 9.66 15.00
CA LEU A 51 2.30 10.20 13.68
C LEU A 51 2.87 11.61 13.47
N ASP A 52 2.70 12.51 14.43
CA ASP A 52 3.21 13.90 14.34
C ASP A 52 4.72 13.97 14.16
N SER A 53 5.46 13.07 14.84
CA SER A 53 6.91 12.98 14.70
C SER A 53 7.34 12.51 13.32
N ILE A 54 6.53 11.67 12.67
CA ILE A 54 6.78 11.21 11.30
C ILE A 54 6.40 12.33 10.32
N ILE A 55 5.20 12.90 10.45
CA ILE A 55 4.72 14.00 9.60
C ILE A 55 5.72 15.16 9.59
N SER A 56 6.32 15.51 10.73
CA SER A 56 7.31 16.58 10.81
C SER A 56 8.57 16.33 9.96
N ARG A 57 8.83 15.11 9.53
CA ARG A 57 9.96 14.76 8.63
C ARG A 57 9.58 14.87 7.15
N PHE A 58 8.29 14.89 6.85
CA PHE A 58 7.74 15.06 5.51
C PHE A 58 7.30 16.51 5.25
N HIS A 59 8.00 17.48 5.82
CA HIS A 59 7.66 18.92 5.76
C HIS A 59 7.63 19.49 4.33
N ASP A 60 8.29 18.83 3.36
CA ASP A 60 8.21 19.21 1.94
C ASP A 60 6.83 18.93 1.33
N TRP A 61 5.99 18.14 2.00
CA TRP A 61 4.61 17.81 1.62
C TRP A 61 3.65 18.27 2.74
N PRO A 62 3.25 19.56 2.73
CA PRO A 62 2.52 20.16 3.85
C PRO A 62 1.07 19.65 4.01
N HIS A 63 0.54 18.99 3.00
CA HIS A 63 -0.83 18.46 3.02
C HIS A 63 -0.81 16.95 3.26
N VAL A 64 -1.57 16.48 4.26
CA VAL A 64 -1.54 15.09 4.70
C VAL A 64 -2.95 14.57 4.87
N ALA A 65 -3.21 13.37 4.36
CA ALA A 65 -4.39 12.58 4.66
C ALA A 65 -3.95 11.23 5.21
N ALA A 66 -4.44 10.87 6.39
CA ALA A 66 -4.14 9.60 7.05
C ALA A 66 -5.38 8.71 7.12
N GLY A 67 -5.23 7.46 6.67
CA GLY A 67 -6.23 6.41 6.77
C GLY A 67 -5.78 5.29 7.69
N VAL A 68 -6.40 4.12 7.52
CA VAL A 68 -5.99 2.91 8.24
C VAL A 68 -4.76 2.33 7.57
N ALA A 69 -3.59 2.45 8.22
CA ALA A 69 -2.30 2.00 7.75
C ALA A 69 -1.88 2.51 6.35
N ILE A 70 -2.53 3.56 5.84
CA ILE A 70 -2.15 4.27 4.62
C ILE A 70 -2.11 5.77 4.94
N THR A 71 -1.07 6.45 4.45
CA THR A 71 -0.97 7.91 4.56
C THR A 71 -0.50 8.49 3.24
N ILE A 72 -1.16 9.56 2.81
CA ILE A 72 -0.81 10.31 1.60
C ILE A 72 -0.31 11.68 2.01
N PHE A 73 0.89 12.03 1.56
CA PHE A 73 1.50 13.33 1.69
C PHE A 73 1.50 14.03 0.33
N SER A 74 1.19 15.31 0.29
CA SER A 74 1.08 16.05 -0.96
C SER A 74 1.67 17.45 -0.85
N LYS A 75 2.34 17.91 -1.92
CA LYS A 75 2.70 19.32 -2.11
C LYS A 75 1.48 20.17 -2.48
N TYR A 76 0.43 19.55 -3.03
CA TYR A 76 -0.78 20.24 -3.46
C TYR A 76 -1.88 20.15 -2.40
N PRO A 77 -2.77 21.17 -2.34
CA PRO A 77 -3.89 21.15 -1.42
C PRO A 77 -4.77 19.92 -1.61
N ILE A 78 -5.10 19.26 -0.50
CA ILE A 78 -6.08 18.18 -0.45
C ILE A 78 -7.45 18.82 -0.23
N LEU A 79 -8.37 18.64 -1.19
CA LEU A 79 -9.72 19.18 -1.14
C LEU A 79 -10.68 18.24 -0.44
N ASP A 80 -10.45 16.93 -0.58
CA ASP A 80 -11.30 15.88 -0.01
C ASP A 80 -10.50 14.59 0.12
N ALA A 81 -10.88 13.72 1.06
CA ALA A 81 -10.23 12.44 1.29
C ALA A 81 -11.19 11.44 1.93
N GLU A 82 -11.09 10.17 1.54
CA GLU A 82 -11.91 9.11 2.14
C GLU A 82 -11.12 7.80 2.22
N VAL A 83 -11.31 7.11 3.35
CA VAL A 83 -10.82 5.74 3.57
C VAL A 83 -11.85 4.75 3.07
N ILE A 84 -11.43 3.81 2.25
CA ILE A 84 -12.23 2.67 1.80
C ILE A 84 -11.77 1.42 2.55
N PRO A 85 -12.44 1.02 3.64
CA PRO A 85 -12.09 -0.18 4.36
C PRO A 85 -12.50 -1.42 3.56
N PHE A 86 -11.70 -2.47 3.64
CA PHE A 86 -12.07 -3.77 3.09
C PHE A 86 -12.60 -4.67 4.21
N PRO A 87 -13.82 -5.22 4.07
CA PRO A 87 -14.40 -6.11 5.07
C PRO A 87 -13.51 -7.31 5.35
N ASP A 88 -13.49 -7.73 6.60
CA ASP A 88 -12.80 -8.93 7.08
C ASP A 88 -11.26 -8.94 6.89
N THR A 89 -10.67 -7.76 6.66
CA THR A 89 -9.22 -7.58 6.54
C THR A 89 -8.75 -6.30 7.25
N ASP A 90 -7.46 -6.22 7.56
CA ASP A 90 -6.81 -4.99 8.06
C ASP A 90 -6.35 -4.08 6.90
N ASN A 91 -6.67 -4.46 5.66
CA ASN A 91 -6.31 -3.72 4.46
C ASN A 91 -7.35 -2.64 4.15
N SER A 92 -6.92 -1.62 3.44
CA SER A 92 -7.78 -0.51 3.03
C SER A 92 -7.25 0.14 1.76
N ALA A 93 -8.03 1.08 1.22
CA ALA A 93 -7.54 2.08 0.28
C ALA A 93 -7.83 3.48 0.86
N LEU A 94 -7.07 4.45 0.40
CA LEU A 94 -7.27 5.86 0.72
C LEU A 94 -7.21 6.66 -0.59
N TRP A 95 -8.22 7.46 -0.86
CA TRP A 95 -8.12 8.42 -1.94
C TRP A 95 -8.08 9.86 -1.41
N VAL A 96 -7.45 10.72 -2.19
CA VAL A 96 -7.45 12.16 -2.00
C VAL A 96 -7.76 12.86 -3.32
N ASP A 97 -8.52 13.95 -3.25
CA ASP A 97 -8.72 14.88 -4.35
C ASP A 97 -7.75 16.05 -4.19
N LEU A 98 -6.82 16.18 -5.10
CA LEU A 98 -5.81 17.22 -5.12
C LEU A 98 -6.22 18.37 -6.04
N LEU A 99 -5.87 19.61 -5.65
CA LEU A 99 -6.00 20.77 -6.51
C LEU A 99 -4.67 21.06 -7.21
N ILE A 100 -4.56 20.72 -8.48
CA ILE A 100 -3.33 20.87 -9.28
C ILE A 100 -3.62 21.81 -10.44
N SER A 101 -2.98 22.98 -10.46
CA SER A 101 -3.15 23.99 -11.50
C SER A 101 -4.63 24.32 -11.81
N GLY A 102 -5.46 24.36 -10.77
CA GLY A 102 -6.90 24.66 -10.88
C GLY A 102 -7.77 23.47 -11.28
N GLN A 103 -7.19 22.28 -11.47
CA GLN A 103 -7.92 21.05 -11.80
C GLN A 103 -7.92 20.09 -10.62
N LYS A 104 -9.02 19.35 -10.46
CA LYS A 104 -9.09 18.24 -9.49
C LYS A 104 -8.46 16.99 -10.10
N VAL A 105 -7.56 16.37 -9.36
CA VAL A 105 -6.95 15.10 -9.70
C VAL A 105 -7.10 14.16 -8.51
N ARG A 106 -7.65 12.98 -8.70
CA ARG A 106 -7.73 11.97 -7.64
C ARG A 106 -6.49 11.09 -7.63
N VAL A 107 -5.92 10.91 -6.44
CA VAL A 107 -4.90 9.89 -6.18
C VAL A 107 -5.51 8.85 -5.25
N LEU A 108 -5.50 7.59 -5.67
CA LEU A 108 -6.00 6.43 -4.94
C LEU A 108 -4.81 5.54 -4.57
N ALA A 109 -4.45 5.54 -3.28
CA ALA A 109 -3.48 4.62 -2.73
C ALA A 109 -4.19 3.34 -2.24
N VAL A 110 -3.68 2.18 -2.62
CA VAL A 110 -4.28 0.89 -2.26
C VAL A 110 -3.29 0.02 -1.51
N HIS A 111 -3.79 -0.71 -0.51
CA HIS A 111 -3.06 -1.82 0.10
C HIS A 111 -3.99 -3.03 0.13
N LEU A 112 -3.79 -3.94 -0.82
CA LEU A 112 -4.63 -5.12 -0.99
C LEU A 112 -4.16 -6.27 -0.10
N GLN A 113 -5.01 -7.27 0.05
CA GLN A 113 -4.74 -8.46 0.85
C GLN A 113 -3.41 -9.11 0.47
N THR A 114 -2.57 -9.35 1.47
CA THR A 114 -1.28 -10.06 1.28
C THR A 114 -1.48 -11.46 0.71
N THR A 115 -0.47 -11.97 0.03
CA THR A 115 -0.49 -13.36 -0.51
C THR A 115 -0.61 -14.42 0.58
N GLY A 116 -0.21 -14.10 1.82
CA GLY A 116 -0.13 -15.05 2.94
C GLY A 116 1.07 -16.02 2.88
N VAL A 117 1.87 -15.92 1.82
CA VAL A 117 3.05 -16.79 1.62
C VAL A 117 4.09 -16.57 2.72
N ASP A 118 4.32 -15.33 3.12
CA ASP A 118 5.29 -15.01 4.19
C ASP A 118 4.90 -15.61 5.54
N ARG A 119 3.61 -15.63 5.86
CA ARG A 119 3.13 -16.28 7.10
C ARG A 119 3.33 -17.79 7.02
N ALA A 120 3.00 -18.39 5.88
CA ALA A 120 3.19 -19.80 5.63
C ALA A 120 4.68 -20.18 5.66
N GLN A 121 5.55 -19.38 5.05
CA GLN A 121 6.99 -19.58 5.05
C GLN A 121 7.61 -19.46 6.46
N ARG A 122 7.17 -18.47 7.27
CA ARG A 122 7.59 -18.37 8.68
C ARG A 122 7.17 -19.59 9.50
N ASN A 123 5.95 -20.07 9.31
CA ASN A 123 5.48 -21.29 9.96
C ASN A 123 6.28 -22.52 9.54
N LEU A 124 6.61 -22.62 8.25
CA LEU A 124 7.49 -23.65 7.69
C LEU A 124 8.90 -23.61 8.28
N SER A 125 9.53 -22.45 8.33
CA SER A 125 10.87 -22.31 8.89
C SER A 125 10.93 -22.63 10.40
N TYR A 126 9.85 -22.44 11.11
CA TYR A 126 9.71 -22.83 12.51
C TYR A 126 9.53 -24.34 12.65
N GLN A 127 8.79 -24.98 11.75
CA GLN A 127 8.57 -26.43 11.74
C GLN A 127 9.72 -27.21 11.07
N SER A 128 10.41 -26.63 10.08
CA SER A 128 11.44 -27.32 9.27
C SER A 128 12.72 -27.68 10.02
N ARG A 129 12.89 -27.21 11.25
CA ARG A 129 13.99 -27.72 12.12
C ARG A 129 13.83 -29.20 12.49
N ASN A 130 12.65 -29.82 12.18
CA ASN A 130 12.32 -31.19 12.54
C ASN A 130 11.57 -31.97 11.45
N LEU A 131 11.55 -31.53 10.16
CA LEU A 131 10.68 -32.12 9.14
C LEU A 131 11.38 -33.15 8.23
N SER A 132 10.70 -34.30 8.07
CA SER A 132 10.85 -35.28 7.01
C SER A 132 10.34 -34.71 5.65
N VAL A 133 10.67 -35.37 4.53
CA VAL A 133 10.25 -35.02 3.15
C VAL A 133 8.72 -34.89 3.03
N GLU A 134 7.93 -35.63 3.80
CA GLU A 134 6.46 -35.59 3.84
C GLU A 134 5.93 -34.25 4.34
N GLY A 135 6.54 -33.66 5.39
CA GLY A 135 6.14 -32.36 5.90
C GLY A 135 6.38 -31.19 4.93
N SER A 136 7.26 -31.36 3.93
CA SER A 136 7.50 -30.35 2.89
C SER A 136 6.38 -30.31 1.84
N SER A 137 5.71 -31.43 1.55
CA SER A 137 4.58 -31.51 0.64
C SER A 137 3.32 -30.85 1.21
N GLU A 138 2.98 -31.19 2.45
CA GLU A 138 1.83 -30.60 3.16
C GLU A 138 1.97 -29.08 3.29
N ALA A 139 3.16 -28.61 3.56
CA ALA A 139 3.46 -27.20 3.69
C ALA A 139 3.32 -26.46 2.35
N MET A 140 3.73 -27.07 1.25
CA MET A 140 3.54 -26.51 -0.09
C MET A 140 2.04 -26.43 -0.44
N GLU A 141 1.25 -27.45 -0.11
CA GLU A 141 -0.20 -27.45 -0.31
C GLU A 141 -0.89 -26.36 0.50
N GLN A 142 -0.50 -26.18 1.76
CA GLN A 142 -0.99 -25.09 2.63
C GLN A 142 -0.64 -23.70 2.07
N MET A 143 0.57 -23.53 1.57
CA MET A 143 0.99 -22.30 0.90
C MET A 143 0.14 -21.99 -0.34
N GLN A 144 -0.09 -22.99 -1.19
CA GLN A 144 -0.92 -22.84 -2.37
C GLN A 144 -2.38 -22.52 -2.02
N ALA A 145 -2.93 -23.20 -1.01
CA ALA A 145 -4.29 -22.95 -0.54
C ALA A 145 -4.44 -21.51 0.01
N SER A 146 -3.48 -21.05 0.82
CA SER A 146 -3.44 -19.69 1.33
C SER A 146 -3.35 -18.66 0.22
N TYR A 147 -2.46 -18.86 -0.75
CA TYR A 147 -2.33 -17.98 -1.90
C TYR A 147 -3.63 -17.86 -2.70
N ARG A 148 -4.29 -19.00 -2.99
CA ARG A 148 -5.57 -19.03 -3.72
C ARG A 148 -6.67 -18.30 -2.95
N ALA A 149 -6.81 -18.55 -1.65
CA ALA A 149 -7.81 -17.89 -0.81
C ALA A 149 -7.60 -16.37 -0.80
N ASN A 150 -6.38 -15.90 -0.60
CA ASN A 150 -6.04 -14.49 -0.59
C ASN A 150 -6.18 -13.83 -1.98
N ALA A 151 -5.96 -14.58 -3.08
CA ALA A 151 -6.22 -14.08 -4.43
C ALA A 151 -7.71 -13.80 -4.67
N VAL A 152 -8.61 -14.62 -4.12
CA VAL A 152 -10.06 -14.36 -4.17
C VAL A 152 -10.41 -13.09 -3.41
N VAL A 153 -9.85 -12.90 -2.21
CA VAL A 153 -10.05 -11.67 -1.42
C VAL A 153 -9.58 -10.44 -2.20
N ARG A 154 -8.37 -10.47 -2.78
CA ARG A 154 -7.87 -9.37 -3.61
C ARG A 154 -8.78 -9.06 -4.80
N ALA A 155 -9.29 -10.09 -5.47
CA ALA A 155 -10.22 -9.91 -6.58
C ALA A 155 -11.52 -9.19 -6.15
N GLN A 156 -12.05 -9.51 -4.96
CA GLN A 156 -13.21 -8.83 -4.39
C GLN A 156 -12.91 -7.37 -4.01
N GLN A 157 -11.73 -7.11 -3.43
CA GLN A 157 -11.27 -5.78 -3.10
C GLN A 157 -11.16 -4.91 -4.36
N VAL A 158 -10.55 -5.44 -5.42
CA VAL A 158 -10.46 -4.74 -6.73
C VAL A 158 -11.83 -4.51 -7.34
N ALA A 159 -12.72 -5.48 -7.33
CA ALA A 159 -14.07 -5.31 -7.86
C ALA A 159 -14.82 -4.15 -7.17
N ARG A 160 -14.65 -4.01 -5.83
CA ARG A 160 -15.20 -2.89 -5.09
C ARG A 160 -14.60 -1.54 -5.50
N LEU A 161 -13.27 -1.46 -5.66
CA LEU A 161 -12.60 -0.24 -6.10
C LEU A 161 -13.00 0.14 -7.53
N ARG A 162 -13.14 -0.83 -8.43
CA ARG A 162 -13.56 -0.59 -9.81
C ARG A 162 -14.93 0.03 -9.91
N GLN A 163 -15.89 -0.36 -9.05
CA GLN A 163 -17.22 0.28 -9.03
C GLN A 163 -17.13 1.80 -8.84
N MET A 164 -16.19 2.28 -8.00
CA MET A 164 -15.94 3.70 -7.82
C MET A 164 -15.18 4.28 -9.01
N VAL A 165 -14.11 3.63 -9.45
CA VAL A 165 -13.23 4.11 -10.53
C VAL A 165 -14.00 4.25 -11.83
N ASP A 166 -14.85 3.29 -12.19
CA ASP A 166 -15.62 3.30 -13.45
C ASP A 166 -16.64 4.44 -13.53
N THR A 167 -17.08 4.96 -12.40
CA THR A 167 -18.00 6.10 -12.33
C THR A 167 -17.30 7.45 -12.27
N LEU A 168 -16.00 7.47 -12.04
CA LEU A 168 -15.22 8.69 -11.87
C LEU A 168 -15.12 9.47 -13.20
N ARG A 169 -15.25 10.80 -13.11
CA ARG A 169 -15.22 11.71 -14.26
C ARG A 169 -14.13 12.78 -14.12
N MET A 170 -13.02 12.42 -13.49
CA MET A 170 -11.84 13.27 -13.33
C MET A 170 -10.56 12.45 -13.53
N PRO A 171 -9.41 13.09 -13.77
CA PRO A 171 -8.12 12.40 -13.81
C PRO A 171 -7.88 11.60 -12.54
N LEU A 172 -7.42 10.36 -12.71
CA LEU A 172 -7.16 9.41 -11.63
C LEU A 172 -5.76 8.84 -11.77
N ILE A 173 -5.05 8.78 -10.64
CA ILE A 173 -3.82 8.00 -10.48
C ILE A 173 -4.08 6.94 -9.43
N VAL A 174 -3.75 5.69 -9.74
CA VAL A 174 -3.82 4.57 -8.80
C VAL A 174 -2.42 4.09 -8.52
N CYS A 175 -2.05 3.99 -7.26
CA CYS A 175 -0.76 3.49 -6.80
C CYS A 175 -0.93 2.66 -5.53
N GLY A 176 0.12 2.01 -5.07
CA GLY A 176 0.09 1.28 -3.80
C GLY A 176 0.59 -0.15 -3.91
N ASP A 177 0.41 -0.88 -2.83
CA ASP A 177 0.78 -2.29 -2.73
C ASP A 177 -0.39 -3.20 -3.11
N PHE A 178 -0.35 -3.71 -4.33
CA PHE A 178 -1.36 -4.67 -4.84
C PHE A 178 -1.17 -6.09 -4.29
N ASN A 179 -0.05 -6.37 -3.64
CA ASN A 179 0.31 -7.70 -3.18
C ASN A 179 0.18 -8.77 -4.28
N ASP A 180 0.42 -8.37 -5.53
CA ASP A 180 0.29 -9.24 -6.70
C ASP A 180 1.21 -8.76 -7.83
N MET A 181 1.43 -9.61 -8.82
CA MET A 181 2.27 -9.31 -9.96
C MET A 181 1.51 -8.54 -11.05
N PRO A 182 2.19 -7.71 -11.88
CA PRO A 182 1.55 -7.01 -13.01
C PRO A 182 0.84 -7.93 -14.01
N SER A 183 1.26 -9.19 -14.10
CA SER A 183 0.63 -10.21 -14.94
C SER A 183 -0.62 -10.86 -14.31
N SER A 184 -0.94 -10.56 -13.04
CA SER A 184 -2.04 -11.17 -12.31
C SER A 184 -3.42 -10.70 -12.79
N TYR A 185 -4.45 -11.44 -12.40
CA TYR A 185 -5.84 -11.01 -12.58
C TYR A 185 -6.12 -9.72 -11.81
N THR A 186 -5.69 -9.64 -10.57
CA THR A 186 -5.87 -8.50 -9.66
C THR A 186 -5.39 -7.21 -10.30
N TYR A 187 -4.14 -7.20 -10.78
CA TYR A 187 -3.55 -6.02 -11.40
C TYR A 187 -4.28 -5.64 -12.69
N ARG A 188 -4.50 -6.60 -13.59
CA ARG A 188 -5.20 -6.33 -14.86
C ARG A 188 -6.63 -5.85 -14.65
N ALA A 189 -7.34 -6.42 -13.67
CA ALA A 189 -8.69 -6.00 -13.34
C ALA A 189 -8.72 -4.56 -12.78
N MET A 190 -7.75 -4.20 -11.91
CA MET A 190 -7.65 -2.82 -11.41
C MET A 190 -7.23 -1.84 -12.50
N LYS A 191 -6.29 -2.22 -13.34
CA LYS A 191 -5.84 -1.40 -14.45
C LYS A 191 -6.99 -1.06 -15.41
N GLY A 192 -7.73 -2.07 -15.88
CA GLY A 192 -8.78 -1.84 -16.88
C GLY A 192 -8.26 -0.99 -18.05
N ASP A 193 -8.89 0.15 -18.29
CA ASP A 193 -8.52 1.11 -19.35
C ASP A 193 -7.50 2.18 -18.89
N LEU A 194 -7.00 2.10 -17.64
CA LEU A 194 -5.94 2.99 -17.16
C LEU A 194 -4.61 2.67 -17.85
N HIS A 195 -3.78 3.69 -18.03
CA HIS A 195 -2.42 3.53 -18.54
C HIS A 195 -1.46 3.12 -17.42
N ASP A 196 -0.48 2.28 -17.74
CA ASP A 196 0.65 2.04 -16.84
C ASP A 196 1.55 3.27 -16.83
N GLY A 197 2.01 3.67 -15.64
CA GLY A 197 2.93 4.80 -15.42
C GLY A 197 4.39 4.41 -15.65
#